data_6bdf410618278e61792d6ad2f76bb20c
#
_entry.id   6bdf410618278e61792d6ad2f76bb20c
#
_cell.length_a   1.000
_cell.length_b   1.000
_cell.length_c   1.000
_cell.angle_alpha   90.00
_cell.angle_beta   90.00
_cell.angle_gamma   90.00
#
_symmetry.space_group_name_H-M   'P 1'
#
loop_
_entity.id
_entity.type
_entity.pdbx_description
1 polymer ?
#
loop_
_entity_poly.entity_id
_entity_poly.type
_entity_poly.pdbx_seq_one_letter_code
_entity_poly.pdbx_strand_id
1 'polypeptide(L)'
;MKFLLIFVFTILNLNAIEILVSNVNIKYKEHLNYDNLHLSNTHKKVRCTIFDKENLKTNTYEAKHYIMKNKPICNKDVKVSINNKIRYDFGNIVIERNGEVIVETKNYIKVKNNDGTVDKIYKNGQYK
;
A
#
# COMPACT_ATOMS: atom_id res chain seq x y z
N MET A 1 20.38 -58.42 -27.39
CA MET A 1 19.27 -57.79 -26.62
C MET A 1 19.76 -56.46 -26.11
N LYS A 2 19.31 -55.39 -26.75
CA LYS A 2 19.62 -54.04 -26.31
C LYS A 2 18.50 -53.59 -25.40
N PHE A 3 18.81 -53.52 -24.10
CA PHE A 3 17.91 -52.87 -23.14
C PHE A 3 17.96 -51.37 -23.37
N LEU A 4 16.90 -50.87 -23.99
CA LEU A 4 16.65 -49.43 -24.11
C LEU A 4 16.12 -48.95 -22.76
N LEU A 5 17.01 -48.44 -21.94
CA LEU A 5 16.68 -47.82 -20.67
C LEU A 5 16.07 -46.45 -20.99
N ILE A 6 14.75 -46.44 -21.14
CA ILE A 6 13.98 -45.17 -21.25
C ILE A 6 14.02 -44.54 -19.86
N PHE A 7 14.98 -43.66 -19.70
CA PHE A 7 15.03 -42.75 -18.57
C PHE A 7 13.90 -41.74 -18.79
N VAL A 8 12.71 -42.08 -18.31
CA VAL A 8 11.62 -41.11 -18.18
C VAL A 8 12.05 -40.14 -17.13
N PHE A 9 12.69 -39.06 -17.57
CA PHE A 9 12.86 -37.84 -16.76
C PHE A 9 11.46 -37.27 -16.54
N THR A 10 10.79 -37.72 -15.49
CA THR A 10 9.66 -36.99 -14.92
C THR A 10 10.22 -35.68 -14.43
N ILE A 11 10.14 -34.66 -15.29
CA ILE A 11 10.35 -33.27 -14.91
C ILE A 11 9.23 -32.97 -13.92
N LEU A 12 9.53 -33.14 -12.63
CA LEU A 12 8.72 -32.60 -11.56
C LEU A 12 8.74 -31.07 -11.79
N ASN A 13 7.70 -30.58 -12.44
CA ASN A 13 7.42 -29.15 -12.48
C ASN A 13 7.15 -28.73 -11.02
N LEU A 14 8.20 -28.44 -10.29
CA LEU A 14 8.13 -27.75 -9.02
C LEU A 14 7.68 -26.33 -9.34
N ASN A 15 6.37 -26.14 -9.41
CA ASN A 15 5.78 -24.82 -9.62
C ASN A 15 6.08 -23.97 -8.40
N ALA A 16 7.17 -23.21 -8.48
CA ALA A 16 7.45 -22.16 -7.51
C ALA A 16 6.40 -21.05 -7.70
N ILE A 17 5.78 -20.64 -6.60
CA ILE A 17 4.84 -19.52 -6.59
C ILE A 17 5.64 -18.26 -6.30
N GLU A 18 5.51 -17.25 -7.18
CA GLU A 18 6.07 -15.94 -6.95
C GLU A 18 5.20 -15.17 -5.96
N ILE A 19 5.82 -14.67 -4.90
CA ILE A 19 5.15 -13.91 -3.85
C ILE A 19 5.86 -12.58 -3.63
N LEU A 20 5.09 -11.59 -3.21
CA LEU A 20 5.63 -10.31 -2.77
C LEU A 20 5.93 -10.37 -1.28
N VAL A 21 7.16 -9.98 -0.92
CA VAL A 21 7.69 -10.08 0.44
C VAL A 21 8.24 -8.72 0.88
N SER A 22 8.09 -8.40 2.16
CA SER A 22 8.67 -7.18 2.73
C SER A 22 10.17 -7.30 2.95
N ASN A 23 10.94 -6.27 2.56
CA ASN A 23 12.39 -6.15 2.82
C ASN A 23 12.70 -5.67 4.24
N VAL A 24 11.75 -4.99 4.84
CA VAL A 24 11.88 -4.31 6.13
C VAL A 24 10.62 -4.55 6.96
N ASN A 25 10.68 -4.20 8.23
CA ASN A 25 9.47 -4.13 9.04
C ASN A 25 8.63 -2.92 8.60
N ILE A 26 7.37 -3.15 8.26
CA ILE A 26 6.43 -2.11 7.81
C ILE A 26 5.47 -1.83 8.97
N LYS A 27 5.40 -0.58 9.39
CA LYS A 27 4.53 -0.15 10.49
C LYS A 27 3.08 0.04 10.04
N TYR A 28 2.16 0.05 10.98
CA TYR A 28 0.77 0.43 10.73
C TYR A 28 0.68 1.80 10.06
N LYS A 29 -0.10 1.90 8.98
CA LYS A 29 -0.26 3.07 8.10
C LYS A 29 1.01 3.49 7.33
N GLU A 30 2.09 2.75 7.42
CA GLU A 30 3.25 2.99 6.58
C GLU A 30 2.93 2.63 5.12
N HIS A 31 3.41 3.45 4.20
CA HIS A 31 3.14 3.27 2.78
C HIS A 31 4.01 2.16 2.20
N LEU A 32 3.39 1.32 1.37
CA LEU A 32 4.11 0.35 0.57
C LEU A 32 4.70 1.04 -0.65
N ASN A 33 5.96 0.74 -0.95
CA ASN A 33 6.66 1.20 -2.13
C ASN A 33 7.57 0.09 -2.67
N TYR A 34 8.14 0.30 -3.85
CA TYR A 34 9.00 -0.71 -4.47
C TYR A 34 10.29 -0.97 -3.69
N ASP A 35 10.76 -0.01 -2.88
CA ASP A 35 12.01 -0.13 -2.13
C ASP A 35 11.87 -1.02 -0.90
N ASN A 36 10.67 -1.08 -0.30
CA ASN A 36 10.40 -1.90 0.88
C ASN A 36 9.81 -3.27 0.57
N LEU A 37 9.72 -3.63 -0.72
CA LEU A 37 9.16 -4.89 -1.20
C LEU A 37 10.08 -5.56 -2.22
N HIS A 38 10.06 -6.89 -2.27
CA HIS A 38 10.71 -7.66 -3.33
C HIS A 38 9.91 -8.91 -3.68
N LEU A 39 10.12 -9.41 -4.90
CA LEU A 39 9.56 -10.67 -5.33
C LEU A 39 10.45 -11.82 -4.87
N SER A 40 9.83 -12.87 -4.36
CA SER A 40 10.49 -14.10 -3.93
C SER A 40 9.73 -15.31 -4.41
N ASN A 41 10.42 -16.38 -4.70
CA ASN A 41 9.81 -17.65 -5.05
C ASN A 41 9.68 -18.54 -3.80
N THR A 42 8.53 -19.16 -3.62
CA THR A 42 8.30 -20.11 -2.53
C THR A 42 7.64 -21.37 -3.03
N HIS A 43 8.01 -22.50 -2.42
CA HIS A 43 7.32 -23.76 -2.60
C HIS A 43 6.30 -24.04 -1.48
N LYS A 44 6.25 -23.15 -0.48
CA LYS A 44 5.31 -23.25 0.63
C LYS A 44 3.94 -22.70 0.21
N LYS A 45 2.88 -23.41 0.60
CA LYS A 45 1.52 -22.93 0.40
C LYS A 45 1.30 -21.65 1.20
N VAL A 46 0.98 -20.57 0.52
CA VAL A 46 0.55 -19.30 1.15
C VAL A 46 -0.96 -19.37 1.36
N ARG A 47 -1.41 -19.03 2.57
CA ARG A 47 -2.82 -19.14 2.97
C ARG A 47 -3.66 -17.89 2.67
N CYS A 48 -3.16 -17.02 1.84
CA CYS A 48 -3.83 -15.76 1.50
C CYS A 48 -3.65 -15.43 0.02
N THR A 49 -4.46 -14.51 -0.49
CA THR A 49 -4.26 -13.92 -1.81
C THR A 49 -3.11 -12.93 -1.74
N ILE A 50 -2.04 -13.19 -2.48
CA ILE A 50 -0.86 -12.33 -2.53
C ILE A 50 -1.24 -10.99 -3.16
N PHE A 51 -0.76 -9.91 -2.55
CA PHE A 51 -0.90 -8.57 -3.08
C PHE A 51 -0.05 -8.43 -4.36
N ASP A 52 -0.67 -7.91 -5.41
CA ASP A 52 0.02 -7.65 -6.67
C ASP A 52 0.70 -6.29 -6.65
N LYS A 53 2.04 -6.27 -6.82
CA LYS A 53 2.82 -5.02 -6.82
C LYS A 53 2.43 -4.07 -7.95
N GLU A 54 1.83 -4.56 -9.04
CA GLU A 54 1.36 -3.72 -10.14
C GLU A 54 0.29 -2.72 -9.70
N ASN A 55 -0.44 -3.05 -8.63
CA ASN A 55 -1.40 -2.13 -8.02
C ASN A 55 -0.74 -0.83 -7.50
N LEU A 56 0.56 -0.88 -7.15
CA LEU A 56 1.32 0.30 -6.71
C LEU A 56 1.54 1.33 -7.82
N LYS A 57 1.34 0.96 -9.08
CA LYS A 57 1.41 1.90 -10.22
C LYS A 57 0.21 2.83 -10.29
N THR A 58 -0.93 2.38 -9.81
CA THR A 58 -2.21 3.11 -9.93
C THR A 58 -2.66 3.76 -8.63
N ASN A 59 -2.30 3.17 -7.50
CA ASN A 59 -2.74 3.64 -6.19
C ASN A 59 -1.59 3.59 -5.19
N THR A 60 -1.68 4.44 -4.18
CA THR A 60 -0.85 4.34 -2.98
C THR A 60 -1.52 3.42 -1.98
N TYR A 61 -0.77 2.48 -1.43
CA TYR A 61 -1.25 1.54 -0.42
C TYR A 61 -0.54 1.75 0.91
N GLU A 62 -1.24 1.47 1.99
CA GLU A 62 -0.71 1.50 3.35
C GLU A 62 -1.00 0.20 4.10
N ALA A 63 -0.15 -0.14 5.05
CA ALA A 63 -0.31 -1.32 5.88
C ALA A 63 -1.47 -1.15 6.87
N LYS A 64 -2.36 -2.15 6.96
CA LYS A 64 -3.46 -2.19 7.94
C LYS A 64 -2.99 -2.55 9.35
N HIS A 65 -1.82 -3.15 9.48
CA HIS A 65 -1.19 -3.55 10.72
C HIS A 65 0.32 -3.65 10.52
N TYR A 66 1.05 -3.96 11.58
CA TYR A 66 2.49 -4.20 11.49
C TYR A 66 2.79 -5.45 10.66
N ILE A 67 3.68 -5.32 9.69
CA ILE A 67 4.15 -6.41 8.84
C ILE A 67 5.64 -6.63 9.12
N MET A 68 5.99 -7.82 9.56
CA MET A 68 7.38 -8.16 9.84
C MET A 68 8.17 -8.33 8.54
N LYS A 69 9.46 -8.01 8.59
CA LYS A 69 10.43 -8.30 7.53
C LYS A 69 10.35 -9.77 7.09
N ASN A 70 10.51 -10.02 5.79
CA ASN A 70 10.47 -11.34 5.16
C ASN A 70 9.11 -12.05 5.23
N LYS A 71 8.03 -11.32 5.50
CA LYS A 71 6.67 -11.88 5.45
C LYS A 71 6.02 -11.60 4.10
N PRO A 72 5.24 -12.55 3.56
CA PRO A 72 4.42 -12.33 2.38
C PRO A 72 3.42 -11.20 2.61
N ILE A 73 3.22 -10.38 1.60
CA ILE A 73 2.22 -9.31 1.61
C ILE A 73 0.94 -9.84 0.98
N CYS A 74 -0.12 -9.87 1.75
CA CYS A 74 -1.43 -10.32 1.31
C CYS A 74 -2.39 -9.14 1.12
N ASN A 75 -3.41 -9.31 0.27
CA ASN A 75 -4.43 -8.27 0.05
C ASN A 75 -5.11 -7.82 1.35
N LYS A 76 -5.27 -8.74 2.31
CA LYS A 76 -5.85 -8.44 3.62
C LYS A 76 -4.99 -7.53 4.50
N ASP A 77 -3.68 -7.45 4.22
CA ASP A 77 -2.70 -6.73 5.04
C ASP A 77 -2.58 -5.25 4.64
N VAL A 78 -3.14 -4.89 3.50
CA VAL A 78 -3.01 -3.57 2.90
C VAL A 78 -4.37 -2.97 2.54
N LYS A 79 -4.39 -1.67 2.43
CA LYS A 79 -5.54 -0.91 1.92
C LYS A 79 -5.05 0.27 1.09
N VAL A 80 -5.90 0.76 0.20
CA VAL A 80 -5.62 2.00 -0.52
C VAL A 80 -5.50 3.13 0.49
N SER A 81 -4.38 3.83 0.44
CA SER A 81 -4.19 5.05 1.21
C SER A 81 -4.99 6.16 0.55
N ILE A 82 -5.97 6.66 1.27
CA ILE A 82 -6.75 7.81 0.82
C ILE A 82 -5.91 9.06 1.13
N ASN A 83 -4.92 9.33 0.28
CA ASN A 83 -4.22 10.60 0.27
C ASN A 83 -5.12 11.63 -0.43
N ASN A 84 -6.17 12.06 0.23
CA ASN A 84 -6.91 13.23 -0.18
C ASN A 84 -6.06 14.45 0.14
N LYS A 85 -5.16 14.80 -0.80
CA LYS A 85 -4.49 16.09 -0.76
C LYS A 85 -5.52 17.16 -1.10
N ILE A 86 -5.87 17.91 -0.09
CA ILE A 86 -6.70 19.08 -0.24
C ILE A 86 -5.78 20.25 -0.51
N ARG A 87 -5.98 20.93 -1.63
CA ARG A 87 -5.25 22.13 -2.00
C ARG A 87 -6.20 23.30 -2.00
N TYR A 88 -5.89 24.32 -1.19
CA TYR A 88 -6.57 25.59 -1.18
C TYR A 88 -5.63 26.70 -1.63
N ASP A 89 -6.05 27.45 -2.63
CA ASP A 89 -5.34 28.60 -3.14
C ASP A 89 -6.09 29.86 -2.71
N PHE A 90 -5.42 30.66 -1.86
CA PHE A 90 -5.94 31.95 -1.36
C PHE A 90 -5.25 33.14 -2.04
N GLY A 91 -4.70 32.93 -3.24
CA GLY A 91 -3.99 33.94 -4.02
C GLY A 91 -2.49 33.99 -3.67
N ASN A 92 -2.14 34.50 -2.50
CA ASN A 92 -0.75 34.59 -2.05
C ASN A 92 -0.28 33.41 -1.21
N ILE A 93 -1.21 32.57 -0.74
CA ILE A 93 -0.94 31.44 0.13
C ILE A 93 -1.64 30.21 -0.45
N VAL A 94 -0.88 29.13 -0.65
CA VAL A 94 -1.40 27.82 -1.01
C VAL A 94 -1.25 26.89 0.19
N ILE A 95 -2.36 26.31 0.63
CA ILE A 95 -2.36 25.33 1.72
C ILE A 95 -2.64 23.95 1.14
N GLU A 96 -1.69 23.04 1.33
CA GLU A 96 -1.85 21.61 1.01
C GLU A 96 -1.91 20.81 2.30
N ARG A 97 -2.95 20.01 2.47
CA ARG A 97 -3.11 19.11 3.60
C ARG A 97 -3.65 17.76 3.18
N ASN A 98 -3.26 16.74 3.92
CA ASN A 98 -3.84 15.40 3.80
C ASN A 98 -5.04 15.32 4.75
N GLY A 99 -6.22 15.03 4.19
CA GLY A 99 -7.42 14.91 5.00
C GLY A 99 -8.68 14.89 4.14
N GLU A 100 -9.82 14.93 4.80
CA GLU A 100 -11.14 14.94 4.17
C GLU A 100 -11.88 16.21 4.56
N VAL A 101 -12.45 16.93 3.58
CA VAL A 101 -13.33 18.06 3.84
C VAL A 101 -14.66 17.53 4.34
N ILE A 102 -14.98 17.83 5.59
CA ILE A 102 -16.24 17.43 6.21
C ILE A 102 -17.30 18.52 6.18
N VAL A 103 -16.89 19.78 6.15
CA VAL A 103 -17.77 20.94 6.06
C VAL A 103 -17.10 22.02 5.23
N GLU A 104 -17.83 22.59 4.30
CA GLU A 104 -17.42 23.78 3.56
C GLU A 104 -18.50 24.84 3.65
N THR A 105 -18.09 26.04 4.07
CA THR A 105 -18.95 27.23 4.13
C THR A 105 -18.33 28.36 3.32
N LYS A 106 -19.05 29.47 3.20
CA LYS A 106 -18.53 30.66 2.52
C LYS A 106 -17.25 31.22 3.18
N ASN A 107 -17.09 31.02 4.50
CA ASN A 107 -16.03 31.67 5.28
C ASN A 107 -14.92 30.71 5.73
N TYR A 108 -15.21 29.43 5.87
CA TYR A 108 -14.26 28.43 6.36
C TYR A 108 -14.54 27.04 5.80
N ILE A 109 -13.56 26.18 5.96
CA ILE A 109 -13.65 24.74 5.75
C ILE A 109 -13.23 23.99 7.02
N LYS A 110 -13.86 22.86 7.28
CA LYS A 110 -13.40 21.91 8.29
C LYS A 110 -12.81 20.69 7.59
N VAL A 111 -11.60 20.36 7.98
CA VAL A 111 -10.85 19.23 7.45
C VAL A 111 -10.62 18.23 8.56
N LYS A 112 -11.01 16.99 8.34
CA LYS A 112 -10.65 15.88 9.21
C LYS A 112 -9.31 15.33 8.74
N ASN A 113 -8.30 15.43 9.59
CA ASN A 113 -6.96 14.90 9.34
C ASN A 113 -6.93 13.37 9.44
N ASN A 114 -5.89 12.75 8.90
CA ASN A 114 -5.74 11.29 8.94
C ASN A 114 -5.57 10.72 10.37
N ASP A 115 -5.18 11.53 11.33
CA ASP A 115 -5.10 11.20 12.76
C ASP A 115 -6.44 11.31 13.51
N GLY A 116 -7.50 11.74 12.81
CA GLY A 116 -8.84 11.94 13.37
C GLY A 116 -9.10 13.33 13.95
N THR A 117 -8.11 14.20 14.02
CA THR A 117 -8.29 15.60 14.45
C THR A 117 -9.05 16.39 13.40
N VAL A 118 -9.75 17.44 13.81
CA VAL A 118 -10.49 18.34 12.91
C VAL A 118 -9.92 19.73 13.00
N ASP A 119 -9.45 20.22 11.88
CA ASP A 119 -8.96 21.59 11.75
C ASP A 119 -9.99 22.47 11.07
N LYS A 120 -10.11 23.69 11.53
CA LYS A 120 -10.92 24.74 10.91
C LYS A 120 -10.00 25.73 10.22
N ILE A 121 -10.13 25.83 8.91
CA ILE A 121 -9.32 26.72 8.06
C ILE A 121 -10.24 27.81 7.52
N TYR A 122 -9.95 29.04 7.89
CA TYR A 122 -10.69 30.20 7.36
C TYR A 122 -10.19 30.54 5.96
N LYS A 123 -11.10 30.93 5.08
CA LYS A 123 -10.78 31.28 3.68
C LYS A 123 -9.94 32.55 3.53
N ASN A 124 -9.70 33.28 4.61
CA ASN A 124 -8.74 34.37 4.69
C ASN A 124 -7.32 33.94 5.11
N GLY A 125 -7.05 32.64 5.20
CA GLY A 125 -5.75 32.08 5.56
C GLY A 125 -5.47 31.94 7.05
N GLN A 126 -6.45 32.22 7.94
CA GLN A 126 -6.30 32.01 9.38
C GLN A 126 -6.64 30.59 9.82
N TYR A 127 -5.97 30.12 10.86
CA TYR A 127 -6.24 28.84 11.53
C TYR A 127 -6.85 29.06 12.91
N LYS A 128 -7.72 28.16 13.29
CA LYS A 128 -8.17 27.97 14.67
C LYS A 128 -8.29 26.50 14.99
#